data_5b19de02ffe6edacdb0c348680ab978f
#
_entry.id   5b19de02ffe6edacdb0c348680ab978f
#
_cell.length_a   1.000
_cell.length_b   1.000
_cell.length_c   1.000
_cell.angle_alpha   90.00
_cell.angle_beta   90.00
_cell.angle_gamma   90.00
#
_symmetry.space_group_name_H-M   'P 1'
#
loop_
_entity.id
_entity.type
_entity.pdbx_description
1 polymer ?
#
loop_
_entity_poly.entity_id
_entity_poly.type
_entity_poly.pdbx_seq_one_letter_code
_entity_poly.pdbx_strand_id
1 'polypeptide(L)'
;MRGNLIFYAKLCTIDGERRHGGSAVRRFDGETRKGRPFEPKTEAGENMKKELLKQYAQLVAGVGINVQKGQTVVVRCPVDCADFGRALCAACFELGAKDVVMEWRDDVCSREHWLHADDSVFDAMYPWDIERNVQLGREGAGFISVSASDPENLRGVSTDRLRRWEAATGRDQKEFHRTMMANGFPWCVVSVPVLNWAKKVFPNDADDAAMEKLWEAIFSAIRVTEGGDAVEAWRAHCAYLEEMAGRLNALQLRQVRYKNALGTDVVVGLPDEHVWMAGADTAKSGVRFVANMPTEEIFSAPKRDAVDGVLAASKPLALNGNVIEGIRLTLEHGRIVGIHADTNEEVLRQAIETDEGAHYLGEIALVPVDSPIAQSGLLFYNTLFDENAACHFAFGQAYPACVPGGDDLPEEELVRRGINVVSTMHVDFMVGTEDLSIIGTTKDGREVTVFENGRFAL
;
A
#
# COMPACT_ATOMS: atom_id res chain seq x y z
N MET A 1 1.58 -0.46 -6.64
CA MET A 1 0.94 0.78 -6.17
C MET A 1 -0.58 0.80 -6.18
N ARG A 2 -1.23 -0.01 -6.96
CA ARG A 2 -2.70 -0.12 -7.01
C ARG A 2 -3.24 -1.14 -6.01
N GLY A 3 -2.37 -1.83 -5.27
CA GLY A 3 -2.69 -2.88 -4.28
C GLY A 3 -3.47 -2.42 -3.04
N ASN A 4 -3.50 -1.14 -2.77
CA ASN A 4 -4.17 -0.60 -1.57
C ASN A 4 -5.70 -0.57 -1.61
N LEU A 5 -6.34 -0.99 -2.70
CA LEU A 5 -7.78 -1.24 -2.70
C LEU A 5 -8.15 -2.53 -1.97
N ILE A 6 -7.22 -3.45 -1.85
CA ILE A 6 -7.31 -4.66 -1.04
C ILE A 6 -7.21 -4.33 0.45
N PHE A 7 -6.83 -3.12 0.84
CA PHE A 7 -6.72 -2.69 2.24
C PHE A 7 -8.04 -2.78 3.04
N TYR A 8 -9.19 -2.72 2.39
CA TYR A 8 -10.48 -2.99 3.05
C TYR A 8 -10.75 -4.49 3.23
N ALA A 9 -10.11 -5.34 2.43
CA ALA A 9 -10.28 -6.78 2.43
C ALA A 9 -9.23 -7.52 3.27
N LYS A 10 -8.02 -6.97 3.41
CA LYS A 10 -6.88 -7.65 4.08
C LYS A 10 -6.87 -7.56 5.62
N LEU A 11 -7.83 -6.90 6.24
CA LEU A 11 -7.89 -6.83 7.72
C LEU A 11 -8.60 -8.02 8.37
N CYS A 12 -8.91 -9.07 7.62
CA CYS A 12 -9.84 -10.08 8.06
C CYS A 12 -9.37 -11.49 7.81
N THR A 13 -8.69 -12.08 8.75
CA THR A 13 -8.90 -13.43 9.29
C THR A 13 -7.93 -13.70 10.44
N ILE A 14 -8.44 -13.76 11.65
CA ILE A 14 -7.74 -14.37 12.78
C ILE A 14 -8.64 -15.48 13.27
N ASP A 15 -8.29 -16.72 12.98
CA ASP A 15 -8.76 -17.88 13.72
C ASP A 15 -7.59 -18.46 14.51
N GLY A 16 -7.71 -18.48 15.80
CA GLY A 16 -6.80 -19.06 16.73
C GLY A 16 -7.58 -19.52 17.95
N GLU A 17 -8.19 -20.69 17.86
CA GLU A 17 -8.77 -21.36 19.03
C GLU A 17 -7.73 -21.55 20.13
N ARG A 18 -7.95 -20.93 21.29
CA ARG A 18 -7.57 -21.51 22.58
C ARG A 18 -8.66 -21.31 23.59
N ARG A 19 -9.21 -22.45 23.99
CA ARG A 19 -10.18 -22.65 25.08
C ARG A 19 -9.56 -22.30 26.45
N HIS A 20 -10.50 -21.90 27.33
CA HIS A 20 -10.54 -21.89 28.81
C HIS A 20 -10.19 -20.58 29.48
N GLY A 21 -11.17 -20.02 30.10
CA GLY A 21 -11.48 -20.17 31.52
C GLY A 21 -11.66 -18.84 32.23
N GLY A 22 -12.83 -18.57 32.79
CA GLY A 22 -12.93 -17.75 33.98
C GLY A 22 -13.43 -16.32 33.83
N SER A 23 -14.73 -16.15 33.89
CA SER A 23 -15.45 -14.94 34.28
C SER A 23 -14.82 -14.29 35.50
N ALA A 24 -14.39 -13.01 35.39
CA ALA A 24 -14.31 -12.11 36.55
C ALA A 24 -14.59 -10.68 36.07
N VAL A 25 -15.80 -10.25 36.30
CA VAL A 25 -16.20 -8.85 36.22
C VAL A 25 -15.34 -8.09 37.27
N ARG A 26 -14.37 -7.28 36.81
CA ARG A 26 -13.68 -6.32 37.68
C ARG A 26 -14.40 -4.99 37.59
N ARG A 27 -14.91 -4.57 38.77
CA ARG A 27 -15.39 -3.22 39.03
C ARG A 27 -14.25 -2.23 38.81
N PHE A 28 -14.57 -1.15 38.13
CA PHE A 28 -13.70 0.01 38.02
C PHE A 28 -13.66 0.70 39.42
N ASP A 29 -12.59 0.49 40.16
CA ASP A 29 -12.23 1.35 41.28
C ASP A 29 -11.34 2.47 40.76
N GLY A 30 -11.85 3.68 40.82
CA GLY A 30 -11.15 4.89 40.40
C GLY A 30 -9.99 5.23 41.34
N GLU A 31 -8.80 4.74 41.06
CA GLU A 31 -7.58 5.33 41.62
C GLU A 31 -6.99 6.31 40.59
N THR A 32 -7.11 7.59 40.96
CA THR A 32 -6.42 8.70 40.31
C THR A 32 -4.91 8.47 40.38
N ARG A 33 -4.31 7.95 39.31
CA ARG A 33 -2.84 8.02 39.14
C ARG A 33 -2.45 9.49 39.09
N LYS A 34 -1.75 9.95 40.11
CA LYS A 34 -1.04 11.23 40.11
C LYS A 34 -0.04 11.20 38.96
N GLY A 35 -0.39 11.82 37.85
CA GLY A 35 0.49 12.03 36.71
C GLY A 35 1.73 12.79 37.14
N ARG A 36 2.89 12.43 36.58
CA ARG A 36 4.09 13.30 36.61
C ARG A 36 3.69 14.66 36.03
N PRO A 37 4.29 15.77 36.50
CA PRO A 37 4.01 17.06 35.89
C PRO A 37 4.31 17.02 34.43
N PHE A 38 3.33 17.41 33.63
CA PHE A 38 3.40 17.60 32.18
C PHE A 38 4.46 18.68 31.94
N GLU A 39 5.61 18.34 31.34
CA GLU A 39 6.49 19.35 30.78
C GLU A 39 5.75 19.95 29.58
N PRO A 40 5.50 21.27 29.56
CA PRO A 40 4.77 21.88 28.45
C PRO A 40 5.59 21.71 27.19
N LYS A 41 4.99 21.10 26.13
CA LYS A 41 5.54 21.13 24.77
C LYS A 41 5.87 22.57 24.46
N THR A 42 7.11 22.84 24.03
CA THR A 42 7.50 24.22 23.71
C THR A 42 6.63 24.73 22.58
N GLU A 43 6.14 25.96 22.68
CA GLU A 43 5.30 26.62 21.66
C GLU A 43 5.95 26.57 20.27
N ALA A 44 7.28 26.59 20.20
CA ALA A 44 8.07 26.41 19.01
C ALA A 44 7.91 25.01 18.38
N GLY A 45 7.91 23.93 19.17
CA GLY A 45 7.72 22.56 18.66
C GLY A 45 6.30 22.30 18.13
N GLU A 46 5.28 22.87 18.78
CA GLU A 46 3.90 22.78 18.28
C GLU A 46 3.71 23.55 16.95
N ASN A 47 4.33 24.72 16.82
CA ASN A 47 4.28 25.51 15.60
C ASN A 47 5.01 24.80 14.44
N MET A 48 6.17 24.20 14.69
CA MET A 48 6.91 23.42 13.69
C MET A 48 6.08 22.24 13.19
N LYS A 49 5.44 21.49 14.11
CA LYS A 49 4.58 20.37 13.72
C LYS A 49 3.38 20.81 12.87
N LYS A 50 2.75 21.92 13.18
CA LYS A 50 1.66 22.49 12.37
C LYS A 50 2.12 22.87 10.97
N GLU A 51 3.33 23.42 10.84
CA GLU A 51 3.89 23.77 9.53
C GLU A 51 4.18 22.53 8.68
N LEU A 52 4.79 21.49 9.27
CA LEU A 52 5.02 20.21 8.57
C LEU A 52 3.72 19.54 8.14
N LEU A 53 2.69 19.56 8.98
CA LEU A 53 1.35 19.05 8.61
C LEU A 53 0.73 19.83 7.46
N LYS A 54 0.91 21.17 7.44
CA LYS A 54 0.45 22.01 6.34
C LYS A 54 1.18 21.69 5.04
N GLN A 55 2.51 21.54 5.07
CA GLN A 55 3.31 21.14 3.92
C GLN A 55 2.88 19.77 3.38
N TYR A 56 2.62 18.80 4.28
CA TYR A 56 2.11 17.49 3.89
C TYR A 56 0.74 17.59 3.21
N ALA A 57 -0.18 18.36 3.78
CA ALA A 57 -1.50 18.56 3.19
C ALA A 57 -1.42 19.25 1.80
N GLN A 58 -0.54 20.25 1.65
CA GLN A 58 -0.28 20.91 0.37
C GLN A 58 0.34 19.96 -0.65
N LEU A 59 1.27 19.10 -0.24
CA LEU A 59 1.82 18.05 -1.07
C LEU A 59 0.73 17.11 -1.58
N VAL A 60 -0.10 16.58 -0.70
CA VAL A 60 -1.18 15.63 -1.06
C VAL A 60 -2.20 16.28 -1.99
N ALA A 61 -2.62 17.50 -1.70
CA ALA A 61 -3.58 18.22 -2.54
C ALA A 61 -2.98 18.64 -3.89
N GLY A 62 -1.70 19.07 -3.92
CA GLY A 62 -1.08 19.66 -5.12
C GLY A 62 -0.36 18.66 -6.01
N VAL A 63 0.12 17.53 -5.46
CA VAL A 63 0.82 16.47 -6.21
C VAL A 63 0.05 15.16 -6.12
N GLY A 64 -0.42 14.77 -4.91
CA GLY A 64 -1.18 13.54 -4.71
C GLY A 64 -2.35 13.43 -5.65
N ILE A 65 -3.35 14.29 -5.52
CA ILE A 65 -4.50 14.32 -6.44
C ILE A 65 -4.46 15.47 -7.45
N ASN A 66 -3.50 16.37 -7.32
CA ASN A 66 -3.32 17.53 -8.19
C ASN A 66 -4.64 18.29 -8.42
N VAL A 67 -5.17 18.86 -7.34
CA VAL A 67 -6.48 19.51 -7.33
C VAL A 67 -6.62 20.51 -8.46
N GLN A 68 -7.70 20.37 -9.24
CA GLN A 68 -8.03 21.28 -10.32
C GLN A 68 -9.06 22.31 -9.87
N LYS A 69 -8.97 23.53 -10.43
CA LYS A 69 -9.94 24.58 -10.13
C LYS A 69 -11.37 24.15 -10.48
N GLY A 70 -12.28 24.27 -9.52
CA GLY A 70 -13.67 23.87 -9.69
C GLY A 70 -13.95 22.38 -9.50
N GLN A 71 -12.94 21.57 -9.09
CA GLN A 71 -13.09 20.15 -8.80
C GLN A 71 -13.73 19.93 -7.42
N THR A 72 -14.56 18.90 -7.28
CA THR A 72 -14.97 18.35 -5.98
C THR A 72 -13.88 17.40 -5.48
N VAL A 73 -13.55 17.46 -4.19
CA VAL A 73 -12.62 16.56 -3.54
C VAL A 73 -13.32 15.81 -2.42
N VAL A 74 -13.12 14.49 -2.35
CA VAL A 74 -13.57 13.64 -1.24
C VAL A 74 -12.37 13.31 -0.37
N VAL A 75 -12.44 13.64 0.92
CA VAL A 75 -11.38 13.32 1.90
C VAL A 75 -11.92 12.35 2.92
N ARG A 76 -11.40 11.13 2.90
CA ARG A 76 -11.69 10.07 3.88
C ARG A 76 -10.64 10.08 4.96
N CYS A 77 -11.01 10.45 6.18
CA CYS A 77 -10.04 10.67 7.24
C CYS A 77 -10.55 10.09 8.58
N PRO A 78 -9.71 9.36 9.33
CA PRO A 78 -10.04 9.00 10.70
C PRO A 78 -10.17 10.24 11.59
N VAL A 79 -11.11 10.22 12.54
CA VAL A 79 -11.33 11.33 13.49
C VAL A 79 -10.10 11.60 14.36
N ASP A 80 -9.31 10.57 14.65
CA ASP A 80 -8.04 10.69 15.38
C ASP A 80 -7.00 11.52 14.63
N CYS A 81 -7.17 11.65 13.31
CA CYS A 81 -6.31 12.42 12.41
C CYS A 81 -6.96 13.76 11.98
N ALA A 82 -7.93 14.26 12.74
CA ALA A 82 -8.75 15.42 12.35
C ALA A 82 -7.94 16.69 12.03
N ASP A 83 -6.81 16.92 12.68
CA ASP A 83 -5.97 18.10 12.38
C ASP A 83 -5.37 18.00 10.98
N PHE A 84 -4.95 16.81 10.56
CA PHE A 84 -4.50 16.59 9.20
C PHE A 84 -5.65 16.69 8.18
N GLY A 85 -6.81 16.10 8.49
CA GLY A 85 -8.01 16.23 7.64
C GLY A 85 -8.44 17.68 7.42
N ARG A 86 -8.36 18.52 8.48
CA ARG A 86 -8.63 19.98 8.37
C ARG A 86 -7.59 20.68 7.51
N ALA A 87 -6.31 20.33 7.65
CA ALA A 87 -5.23 20.86 6.81
C ALA A 87 -5.42 20.49 5.33
N LEU A 88 -5.81 19.23 5.03
CA LEU A 88 -6.15 18.78 3.68
C LEU A 88 -7.32 19.58 3.09
N CYS A 89 -8.39 19.76 3.86
CA CYS A 89 -9.55 20.55 3.45
C CYS A 89 -9.13 22.00 3.06
N ALA A 90 -8.32 22.64 3.90
CA ALA A 90 -7.81 23.99 3.63
C ALA A 90 -6.94 24.00 2.37
N ALA A 91 -6.00 23.07 2.22
CA ALA A 91 -5.12 23.00 1.06
C ALA A 91 -5.89 22.77 -0.26
N CYS A 92 -6.94 21.94 -0.25
CA CYS A 92 -7.78 21.74 -1.42
C CYS A 92 -8.51 23.02 -1.84
N PHE A 93 -9.06 23.78 -0.89
CA PHE A 93 -9.69 25.06 -1.20
C PHE A 93 -8.69 26.13 -1.65
N GLU A 94 -7.48 26.16 -1.07
CA GLU A 94 -6.39 27.05 -1.51
C GLU A 94 -6.02 26.83 -2.98
N LEU A 95 -6.10 25.58 -3.47
CA LEU A 95 -5.86 25.20 -4.85
C LEU A 95 -7.09 25.39 -5.78
N GLY A 96 -8.23 25.79 -5.22
CA GLY A 96 -9.42 26.17 -5.99
C GLY A 96 -10.44 25.04 -6.14
N ALA A 97 -10.46 24.04 -5.27
CA ALA A 97 -11.57 23.10 -5.20
C ALA A 97 -12.91 23.85 -5.04
N LYS A 98 -13.96 23.40 -5.74
CA LYS A 98 -15.29 24.00 -5.57
C LYS A 98 -15.98 23.51 -4.31
N ASP A 99 -15.63 22.30 -3.86
CA ASP A 99 -16.19 21.65 -2.68
C ASP A 99 -15.22 20.60 -2.14
N VAL A 100 -15.25 20.38 -0.80
CA VAL A 100 -14.49 19.35 -0.13
C VAL A 100 -15.42 18.55 0.77
N VAL A 101 -15.74 17.34 0.34
CA VAL A 101 -16.61 16.40 1.06
C VAL A 101 -15.77 15.63 2.06
N MET A 102 -15.94 15.93 3.37
CA MET A 102 -15.23 15.24 4.44
C MET A 102 -16.01 13.98 4.87
N GLU A 103 -15.39 12.82 4.75
CA GLU A 103 -15.89 11.53 5.25
C GLU A 103 -15.06 11.11 6.47
N TRP A 104 -15.59 11.41 7.66
CA TRP A 104 -14.95 11.03 8.90
C TRP A 104 -15.22 9.58 9.26
N ARG A 105 -14.20 8.88 9.74
CA ARG A 105 -14.29 7.52 10.25
C ARG A 105 -13.77 7.48 11.68
N ASP A 106 -14.37 6.64 12.49
CA ASP A 106 -13.98 6.41 13.86
C ASP A 106 -13.73 4.91 14.06
N ASP A 107 -12.51 4.54 14.43
CA ASP A 107 -12.12 3.15 14.59
C ASP A 107 -12.85 2.48 15.75
N VAL A 108 -13.15 3.22 16.84
CA VAL A 108 -13.91 2.70 17.97
C VAL A 108 -15.35 2.40 17.56
N CYS A 109 -16.02 3.35 16.90
CA CYS A 109 -17.36 3.13 16.36
C CYS A 109 -17.41 2.01 15.33
N SER A 110 -16.39 1.95 14.46
CA SER A 110 -16.25 0.87 13.46
C SER A 110 -16.12 -0.49 14.14
N ARG A 111 -15.33 -0.60 15.21
CA ARG A 111 -15.20 -1.82 15.98
C ARG A 111 -16.51 -2.24 16.64
N GLU A 112 -17.24 -1.30 17.29
CA GLU A 112 -18.56 -1.57 17.85
C GLU A 112 -19.55 -2.09 16.79
N HIS A 113 -19.53 -1.47 15.59
CA HIS A 113 -20.32 -1.94 14.46
C HIS A 113 -19.97 -3.38 14.08
N TRP A 114 -18.66 -3.71 13.93
CA TRP A 114 -18.22 -5.06 13.60
C TRP A 114 -18.61 -6.12 14.62
N LEU A 115 -18.64 -5.75 15.91
CA LEU A 115 -18.93 -6.68 16.99
C LEU A 115 -20.45 -6.86 17.23
N HIS A 116 -21.25 -5.83 17.02
CA HIS A 116 -22.62 -5.78 17.52
C HIS A 116 -23.71 -5.56 16.49
N ALA A 117 -23.39 -5.13 15.26
CA ALA A 117 -24.39 -4.96 14.22
C ALA A 117 -25.06 -6.30 13.84
N ASP A 118 -26.27 -6.23 13.31
CA ASP A 118 -26.95 -7.39 12.74
C ASP A 118 -26.17 -7.95 11.54
N ASP A 119 -26.08 -9.26 11.44
CA ASP A 119 -25.30 -9.94 10.40
C ASP A 119 -25.72 -9.56 8.99
N SER A 120 -26.99 -9.21 8.76
CA SER A 120 -27.49 -8.82 7.44
C SER A 120 -26.89 -7.54 6.89
N VAL A 121 -26.33 -6.65 7.75
CA VAL A 121 -25.70 -5.41 7.27
C VAL A 121 -24.36 -5.65 6.58
N PHE A 122 -23.78 -6.86 6.75
CA PHE A 122 -22.54 -7.25 6.09
C PHE A 122 -22.78 -7.92 4.72
N ASP A 123 -24.01 -8.09 4.28
CA ASP A 123 -24.34 -8.74 3.00
C ASP A 123 -24.47 -7.79 1.82
N ALA A 124 -24.65 -6.51 2.07
CA ALA A 124 -24.78 -5.49 1.03
C ALA A 124 -24.44 -4.10 1.57
N MET A 125 -23.86 -3.27 0.72
CA MET A 125 -23.71 -1.85 1.02
C MET A 125 -25.04 -1.12 0.89
N TYR A 126 -25.18 0.01 1.57
CA TYR A 126 -26.32 0.87 1.36
C TYR A 126 -26.31 1.48 -0.05
N PRO A 127 -27.45 1.45 -0.78
CA PRO A 127 -27.50 1.96 -2.15
C PRO A 127 -27.04 3.41 -2.31
N TRP A 128 -27.32 4.28 -1.34
CA TRP A 128 -26.90 5.68 -1.38
C TRP A 128 -25.38 5.86 -1.29
N ASP A 129 -24.65 4.96 -0.60
CA ASP A 129 -23.18 5.03 -0.54
C ASP A 129 -22.57 4.58 -1.85
N ILE A 130 -23.14 3.55 -2.48
CA ILE A 130 -22.72 3.07 -3.80
C ILE A 130 -22.95 4.17 -4.83
N GLU A 131 -24.18 4.69 -4.92
CA GLU A 131 -24.55 5.71 -5.91
C GLU A 131 -23.71 6.97 -5.76
N ARG A 132 -23.51 7.46 -4.53
CA ARG A 132 -22.69 8.63 -4.24
C ARG A 132 -21.26 8.47 -4.76
N ASN A 133 -20.59 7.35 -4.48
CA ASN A 133 -19.22 7.10 -4.92
C ASN A 133 -19.13 7.04 -6.45
N VAL A 134 -20.05 6.32 -7.08
CA VAL A 134 -20.12 6.21 -8.55
C VAL A 134 -20.37 7.57 -9.19
N GLN A 135 -21.32 8.36 -8.66
CA GLN A 135 -21.64 9.68 -9.19
C GLN A 135 -20.45 10.64 -9.06
N LEU A 136 -19.82 10.71 -7.88
CA LEU A 136 -18.65 11.57 -7.67
C LEU A 136 -17.49 11.17 -8.59
N GLY A 137 -17.26 9.86 -8.78
CA GLY A 137 -16.26 9.39 -9.73
C GLY A 137 -16.56 9.79 -11.18
N ARG A 138 -17.82 9.65 -11.62
CA ARG A 138 -18.26 10.08 -12.96
C ARG A 138 -18.11 11.59 -13.18
N GLU A 139 -18.28 12.39 -12.13
CA GLU A 139 -18.09 13.85 -12.16
C GLU A 139 -16.60 14.26 -12.10
N GLY A 140 -15.68 13.31 -12.00
CA GLY A 140 -14.24 13.58 -11.94
C GLY A 140 -13.76 14.14 -10.61
N ALA A 141 -14.45 13.79 -9.50
CA ALA A 141 -13.98 14.15 -8.17
C ALA A 141 -12.59 13.55 -7.88
N GLY A 142 -11.75 14.27 -7.14
CA GLY A 142 -10.51 13.74 -6.60
C GLY A 142 -10.76 13.04 -5.26
N PHE A 143 -10.11 11.89 -5.01
CA PHE A 143 -10.29 11.13 -3.78
C PHE A 143 -8.99 11.06 -2.99
N ILE A 144 -9.01 11.51 -1.73
CA ILE A 144 -7.91 11.36 -0.77
C ILE A 144 -8.36 10.38 0.32
N SER A 145 -7.59 9.32 0.55
CA SER A 145 -7.83 8.36 1.63
C SER A 145 -6.67 8.39 2.61
N VAL A 146 -6.96 8.77 3.85
CA VAL A 146 -6.00 8.71 4.95
C VAL A 146 -6.09 7.32 5.59
N SER A 147 -5.06 6.51 5.36
CA SER A 147 -4.90 5.17 5.94
C SER A 147 -4.16 5.30 7.27
N ALA A 148 -4.93 5.38 8.34
CA ALA A 148 -4.40 5.45 9.70
C ALA A 148 -5.38 4.73 10.62
N SER A 149 -5.00 3.56 11.08
CA SER A 149 -5.84 2.73 11.95
C SER A 149 -4.98 1.89 12.88
N ASP A 150 -5.58 1.42 13.95
CA ASP A 150 -5.01 0.41 14.82
C ASP A 150 -4.88 -0.90 14.03
N PRO A 151 -3.66 -1.45 13.84
CA PRO A 151 -3.48 -2.73 13.15
C PRO A 151 -4.22 -3.91 13.81
N GLU A 152 -4.63 -3.77 15.08
CA GLU A 152 -5.36 -4.80 15.84
C GLU A 152 -6.85 -4.47 16.01
N ASN A 153 -7.38 -3.45 15.33
CA ASN A 153 -8.78 -2.99 15.52
C ASN A 153 -9.82 -4.08 15.24
N LEU A 154 -9.55 -4.99 14.31
CA LEU A 154 -10.44 -6.09 13.96
C LEU A 154 -10.21 -7.39 14.76
N ARG A 155 -9.31 -7.37 15.75
CA ARG A 155 -9.03 -8.54 16.58
C ARG A 155 -10.28 -9.01 17.30
N GLY A 156 -10.64 -10.31 17.08
CA GLY A 156 -11.82 -10.95 17.69
C GLY A 156 -13.14 -10.65 16.97
N VAL A 157 -13.12 -9.93 15.85
CA VAL A 157 -14.28 -9.82 14.96
C VAL A 157 -14.51 -11.15 14.24
N SER A 158 -15.76 -11.51 13.98
CA SER A 158 -16.12 -12.73 13.26
C SER A 158 -15.54 -12.72 11.84
N THR A 159 -14.76 -13.76 11.50
CA THR A 159 -14.22 -13.96 10.15
C THR A 159 -15.33 -14.08 9.10
N ASP A 160 -16.49 -14.64 9.47
CA ASP A 160 -17.64 -14.71 8.56
C ASP A 160 -18.19 -13.32 8.22
N ARG A 161 -18.33 -12.42 9.21
CA ARG A 161 -18.74 -11.01 8.96
C ARG A 161 -17.79 -10.32 8.01
N LEU A 162 -16.50 -10.49 8.23
CA LEU A 162 -15.45 -9.89 7.44
C LEU A 162 -15.53 -10.40 5.98
N ARG A 163 -15.60 -11.71 5.78
CA ARG A 163 -15.75 -12.35 4.46
C ARG A 163 -17.04 -11.90 3.74
N ARG A 164 -18.16 -11.81 4.44
CA ARG A 164 -19.45 -11.34 3.87
C ARG A 164 -19.36 -9.90 3.40
N TRP A 165 -18.80 -9.03 4.22
CA TRP A 165 -18.59 -7.63 3.88
C TRP A 165 -17.62 -7.43 2.70
N GLU A 166 -16.54 -8.20 2.66
CA GLU A 166 -15.59 -8.21 1.55
C GLU A 166 -16.29 -8.59 0.23
N ALA A 167 -17.05 -9.66 0.26
CA ALA A 167 -17.84 -10.09 -0.90
C ALA A 167 -18.88 -9.03 -1.31
N ALA A 168 -19.56 -8.40 -0.33
CA ALA A 168 -20.52 -7.33 -0.58
C ALA A 168 -19.86 -6.10 -1.20
N THR A 169 -18.79 -5.59 -0.60
CA THR A 169 -18.07 -4.40 -1.11
C THR A 169 -17.44 -4.65 -2.46
N GLY A 170 -16.84 -5.82 -2.69
CA GLY A 170 -16.28 -6.20 -3.98
C GLY A 170 -17.33 -6.22 -5.10
N ARG A 171 -18.53 -6.72 -4.80
CA ARG A 171 -19.65 -6.73 -5.73
C ARG A 171 -20.24 -5.34 -5.94
N ASP A 172 -20.55 -4.63 -4.85
CA ASP A 172 -21.36 -3.42 -4.85
C ASP A 172 -20.55 -2.19 -5.29
N GLN A 173 -19.24 -2.16 -5.02
CA GLN A 173 -18.31 -1.09 -5.45
C GLN A 173 -17.60 -1.41 -6.79
N LYS A 174 -17.96 -2.50 -7.46
CA LYS A 174 -17.25 -2.98 -8.67
C LYS A 174 -17.08 -1.88 -9.73
N GLU A 175 -18.12 -1.10 -9.99
CA GLU A 175 -18.07 -0.01 -10.98
C GLU A 175 -17.11 1.09 -10.55
N PHE A 176 -17.21 1.54 -9.29
CA PHE A 176 -16.33 2.58 -8.74
C PHE A 176 -14.87 2.13 -8.77
N HIS A 177 -14.59 0.91 -8.29
CA HIS A 177 -13.24 0.36 -8.27
C HIS A 177 -12.65 0.22 -9.67
N ARG A 178 -13.44 -0.32 -10.62
CA ARG A 178 -13.00 -0.43 -12.02
C ARG A 178 -12.66 0.93 -12.61
N THR A 179 -13.48 1.96 -12.36
CA THR A 179 -13.23 3.31 -12.85
C THR A 179 -11.97 3.90 -12.23
N MET A 180 -11.76 3.70 -10.92
CA MET A 180 -10.57 4.17 -10.20
C MET A 180 -9.30 3.48 -10.73
N MET A 181 -9.32 2.15 -10.88
CA MET A 181 -8.19 1.37 -11.36
C MET A 181 -7.82 1.69 -12.82
N ALA A 182 -8.82 2.08 -13.64
CA ALA A 182 -8.61 2.57 -14.99
C ALA A 182 -8.30 4.08 -15.05
N ASN A 183 -7.81 4.67 -13.95
CA ASN A 183 -7.47 6.09 -13.83
C ASN A 183 -8.61 7.04 -14.29
N GLY A 184 -9.87 6.69 -14.02
CA GLY A 184 -11.03 7.50 -14.39
C GLY A 184 -11.04 8.87 -13.72
N PHE A 185 -10.44 9.00 -12.54
CA PHE A 185 -10.30 10.21 -11.75
C PHE A 185 -9.02 10.14 -10.88
N PRO A 186 -8.48 11.31 -10.40
CA PRO A 186 -7.33 11.31 -9.50
C PRO A 186 -7.69 10.75 -8.13
N TRP A 187 -6.79 9.96 -7.54
CA TRP A 187 -6.91 9.46 -6.19
C TRP A 187 -5.54 9.33 -5.52
N CYS A 188 -5.51 9.44 -4.20
CA CYS A 188 -4.28 9.32 -3.44
C CYS A 188 -4.53 8.68 -2.08
N VAL A 189 -3.71 7.69 -1.72
CA VAL A 189 -3.65 7.13 -0.38
C VAL A 189 -2.44 7.68 0.35
N VAL A 190 -2.66 8.13 1.58
CA VAL A 190 -1.63 8.68 2.46
C VAL A 190 -1.80 8.12 3.86
N SER A 191 -0.80 8.25 4.71
CA SER A 191 -0.91 7.83 6.11
C SER A 191 -0.38 8.90 7.05
N VAL A 192 -1.01 8.96 8.22
CA VAL A 192 -0.52 9.72 9.38
C VAL A 192 -0.63 8.84 10.63
N PRO A 193 0.22 9.03 11.65
CA PRO A 193 0.26 8.13 12.80
C PRO A 193 -1.00 8.24 13.67
N VAL A 194 -1.41 7.08 14.19
CA VAL A 194 -2.30 6.96 15.36
C VAL A 194 -1.57 6.22 16.47
N LEU A 195 -1.97 6.42 17.72
CA LEU A 195 -1.20 5.93 18.87
C LEU A 195 -0.97 4.42 18.84
N ASN A 196 -2.01 3.63 18.59
CA ASN A 196 -1.90 2.18 18.58
C ASN A 196 -0.95 1.68 17.47
N TRP A 197 -0.96 2.32 16.31
CA TRP A 197 0.01 2.03 15.25
C TRP A 197 1.43 2.42 15.67
N ALA A 198 1.63 3.62 16.25
CA ALA A 198 2.94 4.05 16.75
C ALA A 198 3.50 3.09 17.82
N LYS A 199 2.66 2.63 18.73
CA LYS A 199 3.04 1.63 19.74
C LYS A 199 3.33 0.26 19.15
N LYS A 200 2.74 -0.11 18.02
CA LYS A 200 3.07 -1.34 17.30
C LYS A 200 4.46 -1.26 16.69
N VAL A 201 4.81 -0.12 16.09
CA VAL A 201 6.12 0.12 15.49
C VAL A 201 7.21 0.31 16.58
N PHE A 202 6.89 1.03 17.64
CA PHE A 202 7.80 1.37 18.75
C PHE A 202 7.27 0.89 20.12
N PRO A 203 7.22 -0.44 20.35
CA PRO A 203 6.53 -1.02 21.52
C PRO A 203 7.16 -0.67 22.87
N ASN A 204 8.44 -0.32 22.88
CA ASN A 204 9.20 -0.03 24.10
C ASN A 204 9.23 1.46 24.46
N ASP A 205 8.76 2.35 23.60
CA ASP A 205 8.78 3.79 23.83
C ASP A 205 7.53 4.25 24.61
N ALA A 206 7.63 5.39 25.29
CA ALA A 206 6.46 6.07 25.84
C ALA A 206 5.54 6.55 24.70
N ASP A 207 4.25 6.72 24.95
CA ASP A 207 3.25 7.02 23.94
C ASP A 207 3.58 8.25 23.10
N ASP A 208 3.98 9.35 23.73
CA ASP A 208 4.38 10.59 23.03
C ASP A 208 5.65 10.37 22.18
N ALA A 209 6.64 9.63 22.70
CA ALA A 209 7.87 9.34 21.99
C ALA A 209 7.63 8.41 20.79
N ALA A 210 6.77 7.40 20.93
CA ALA A 210 6.38 6.52 19.83
C ALA A 210 5.69 7.31 18.71
N MET A 211 4.76 8.20 19.06
CA MET A 211 4.06 9.07 18.11
C MET A 211 5.02 10.03 17.40
N GLU A 212 5.98 10.61 18.13
CA GLU A 212 6.96 11.53 17.54
C GLU A 212 7.87 10.82 16.55
N LYS A 213 8.43 9.66 16.92
CA LYS A 213 9.26 8.83 16.04
C LYS A 213 8.52 8.38 14.78
N LEU A 214 7.25 8.01 14.89
CA LEU A 214 6.48 7.61 13.72
C LEU A 214 6.18 8.80 12.81
N TRP A 215 5.93 9.99 13.36
CA TRP A 215 5.83 11.22 12.57
C TRP A 215 7.12 11.53 11.82
N GLU A 216 8.28 11.46 12.50
CA GLU A 216 9.59 11.68 11.88
C GLU A 216 9.83 10.70 10.73
N ALA A 217 9.53 9.39 10.94
CA ALA A 217 9.68 8.38 9.91
C ALA A 217 8.77 8.65 8.70
N ILE A 218 7.51 9.04 8.93
CA ILE A 218 6.56 9.38 7.87
C ILE A 218 7.03 10.63 7.12
N PHE A 219 7.37 11.72 7.82
CA PHE A 219 7.86 12.94 7.17
C PHE A 219 9.12 12.69 6.33
N SER A 220 10.04 11.86 6.82
CA SER A 220 11.21 11.44 6.05
C SER A 220 10.79 10.70 4.77
N ALA A 221 9.90 9.71 4.89
CA ALA A 221 9.43 8.91 3.75
C ALA A 221 8.73 9.76 2.67
N ILE A 222 7.96 10.77 3.09
CA ILE A 222 7.24 11.67 2.19
C ILE A 222 8.02 12.96 1.85
N ARG A 223 9.29 13.06 2.24
CA ARG A 223 10.18 14.19 1.92
C ARG A 223 9.66 15.54 2.41
N VAL A 224 8.90 15.56 3.50
CA VAL A 224 8.49 16.77 4.20
C VAL A 224 9.55 17.13 5.22
N THR A 225 10.15 18.30 5.10
CA THR A 225 11.23 18.77 5.99
C THR A 225 11.01 20.21 6.42
N GLU A 226 11.55 20.59 7.57
CA GLU A 226 11.49 21.97 8.05
C GLU A 226 12.17 22.92 7.06
N GLY A 227 11.43 23.94 6.62
CA GLY A 227 11.91 24.91 5.64
C GLY A 227 12.11 24.38 4.22
N GLY A 228 11.74 23.12 3.95
CA GLY A 228 11.81 22.52 2.62
C GLY A 228 10.58 22.81 1.77
N ASP A 229 10.67 22.49 0.48
CA ASP A 229 9.56 22.47 -0.46
C ASP A 229 9.22 21.02 -0.81
N ALA A 230 8.26 20.43 -0.10
CA ALA A 230 7.86 19.04 -0.29
C ALA A 230 7.26 18.80 -1.69
N VAL A 231 6.59 19.80 -2.27
CA VAL A 231 5.98 19.69 -3.62
C VAL A 231 7.07 19.59 -4.67
N GLU A 232 8.12 20.41 -4.59
CA GLU A 232 9.24 20.36 -5.53
C GLU A 232 10.06 19.07 -5.32
N ALA A 233 10.32 18.67 -4.07
CA ALA A 233 11.01 17.42 -3.77
C ALA A 233 10.28 16.20 -4.37
N TRP A 234 8.95 16.15 -4.29
CA TRP A 234 8.17 15.06 -4.89
C TRP A 234 8.12 15.13 -6.42
N ARG A 235 8.05 16.32 -7.01
CA ARG A 235 8.13 16.45 -8.48
C ARG A 235 9.47 15.94 -9.00
N ALA A 236 10.57 16.30 -8.34
CA ALA A 236 11.89 15.79 -8.68
C ALA A 236 11.99 14.27 -8.51
N HIS A 237 11.41 13.74 -7.42
CA HIS A 237 11.38 12.30 -7.16
C HIS A 237 10.57 11.54 -8.22
N CYS A 238 9.37 11.99 -8.55
CA CYS A 238 8.57 11.38 -9.63
C CYS A 238 9.31 11.42 -10.97
N ALA A 239 9.95 12.55 -11.29
CA ALA A 239 10.73 12.68 -12.52
C ALA A 239 11.91 11.68 -12.57
N TYR A 240 12.59 11.45 -11.44
CA TYR A 240 13.64 10.45 -11.32
C TYR A 240 13.11 9.03 -11.55
N LEU A 241 12.01 8.65 -10.89
CA LEU A 241 11.40 7.33 -11.06
C LEU A 241 10.93 7.11 -12.51
N GLU A 242 10.31 8.13 -13.14
CA GLU A 242 9.89 8.08 -14.53
C GLU A 242 11.07 7.98 -15.51
N GLU A 243 12.18 8.67 -15.23
CA GLU A 243 13.40 8.53 -16.02
C GLU A 243 13.93 7.09 -15.97
N MET A 244 14.02 6.50 -14.78
CA MET A 244 14.49 5.11 -14.61
C MET A 244 13.52 4.11 -15.28
N ALA A 245 12.21 4.28 -15.11
CA ALA A 245 11.20 3.46 -15.81
C ALA A 245 11.32 3.62 -17.33
N GLY A 246 11.57 4.83 -17.83
CA GLY A 246 11.82 5.10 -19.25
C GLY A 246 13.05 4.37 -19.78
N ARG A 247 14.15 4.34 -19.01
CA ARG A 247 15.37 3.57 -19.36
C ARG A 247 15.09 2.08 -19.41
N LEU A 248 14.37 1.51 -18.43
CA LEU A 248 13.94 0.11 -18.39
C LEU A 248 13.05 -0.24 -19.59
N ASN A 249 12.08 0.61 -19.90
CA ASN A 249 11.18 0.43 -21.06
C ASN A 249 11.96 0.45 -22.40
N ALA A 250 12.99 1.28 -22.52
CA ALA A 250 13.82 1.36 -23.72
C ALA A 250 14.67 0.09 -23.93
N LEU A 251 15.02 -0.64 -22.89
CA LEU A 251 15.81 -1.88 -22.96
C LEU A 251 15.02 -3.05 -23.56
N GLN A 252 13.70 -3.05 -23.47
CA GLN A 252 12.83 -4.13 -23.94
C GLN A 252 13.35 -5.51 -23.49
N LEU A 253 13.50 -5.67 -22.17
CA LEU A 253 14.06 -6.86 -21.56
C LEU A 253 13.14 -8.09 -21.82
N ARG A 254 13.74 -9.23 -22.15
CA ARG A 254 13.04 -10.51 -22.23
C ARG A 254 12.84 -11.12 -20.84
N GLN A 255 13.84 -10.95 -19.97
CA GLN A 255 13.86 -11.51 -18.63
C GLN A 255 14.82 -10.72 -17.74
N VAL A 256 14.66 -10.88 -16.44
CA VAL A 256 15.59 -10.40 -15.41
C VAL A 256 15.97 -11.55 -14.48
N ARG A 257 17.21 -11.57 -14.00
CA ARG A 257 17.68 -12.52 -12.97
C ARG A 257 18.03 -11.78 -11.73
N TYR A 258 17.40 -12.15 -10.62
CA TYR A 258 17.69 -11.68 -9.27
C TYR A 258 18.61 -12.63 -8.56
N LYS A 259 19.61 -12.09 -7.85
CA LYS A 259 20.52 -12.87 -7.02
C LYS A 259 20.99 -12.09 -5.80
N ASN A 260 20.97 -12.72 -4.63
CA ASN A 260 21.55 -12.18 -3.40
C ASN A 260 22.10 -13.31 -2.49
N ALA A 261 22.81 -12.93 -1.42
CA ALA A 261 23.39 -13.89 -0.46
C ALA A 261 22.33 -14.52 0.45
N LEU A 262 21.14 -13.94 0.58
CA LEU A 262 20.05 -14.49 1.39
C LEU A 262 19.46 -15.78 0.78
N GLY A 263 19.71 -16.03 -0.50
CA GLY A 263 19.31 -17.23 -1.22
C GLY A 263 18.28 -17.01 -2.31
N THR A 264 17.95 -15.76 -2.65
CA THR A 264 17.23 -15.46 -3.89
C THR A 264 18.14 -15.77 -5.08
N ASP A 265 17.70 -16.67 -5.96
CA ASP A 265 18.26 -16.91 -7.29
C ASP A 265 17.10 -17.32 -8.21
N VAL A 266 16.56 -16.36 -8.94
CA VAL A 266 15.36 -16.52 -9.75
C VAL A 266 15.50 -15.81 -11.08
N VAL A 267 15.03 -16.46 -12.15
CA VAL A 267 14.86 -15.85 -13.48
C VAL A 267 13.38 -15.56 -13.67
N VAL A 268 13.10 -14.31 -13.99
CA VAL A 268 11.74 -13.80 -14.21
C VAL A 268 11.61 -13.35 -15.65
N GLY A 269 10.82 -14.07 -16.43
CA GLY A 269 10.43 -13.66 -17.78
C GLY A 269 9.48 -12.47 -17.72
N LEU A 270 9.56 -11.62 -18.74
CA LEU A 270 8.68 -10.47 -18.89
C LEU A 270 7.79 -10.65 -20.12
N PRO A 271 6.55 -10.16 -20.14
CA PRO A 271 5.71 -10.13 -21.33
C PRO A 271 6.41 -9.40 -22.49
N ASP A 272 6.11 -9.78 -23.73
CA ASP A 272 6.79 -9.20 -24.91
C ASP A 272 6.64 -7.69 -25.03
N GLU A 273 5.53 -7.15 -24.55
CA GLU A 273 5.20 -5.72 -24.56
C GLU A 273 5.01 -5.18 -23.13
N HIS A 274 5.81 -5.69 -22.15
CA HIS A 274 5.71 -5.20 -20.79
C HIS A 274 6.02 -3.70 -20.67
N VAL A 275 5.39 -3.07 -19.71
CA VAL A 275 5.61 -1.66 -19.35
C VAL A 275 6.06 -1.58 -17.91
N TRP A 276 7.19 -0.93 -17.67
CA TRP A 276 7.62 -0.50 -16.34
C TRP A 276 6.94 0.83 -16.02
N MET A 277 6.24 0.84 -14.92
CA MET A 277 5.48 1.99 -14.43
C MET A 277 6.13 2.55 -13.18
N ALA A 278 6.03 3.84 -12.95
CA ALA A 278 6.57 4.50 -11.77
C ALA A 278 6.05 5.92 -11.59
N GLY A 279 6.20 6.44 -10.38
CA GLY A 279 6.00 7.84 -10.07
C GLY A 279 4.52 8.26 -10.11
N ALA A 280 4.13 8.99 -11.14
CA ALA A 280 2.78 9.52 -11.26
C ALA A 280 1.97 8.82 -12.34
N ASP A 281 0.68 8.69 -12.09
CA ASP A 281 -0.34 8.26 -13.05
C ASP A 281 -0.97 9.47 -13.77
N THR A 282 -1.72 9.19 -14.84
CA THR A 282 -2.50 10.22 -15.53
C THR A 282 -3.97 9.79 -15.61
N ALA A 283 -4.83 10.60 -15.01
CA ALA A 283 -6.28 10.37 -15.10
C ALA A 283 -6.79 10.55 -16.53
N LYS A 284 -7.95 9.97 -16.87
CA LYS A 284 -8.60 10.14 -18.20
C LYS A 284 -8.86 11.59 -18.57
N SER A 285 -8.95 12.48 -17.57
CA SER A 285 -9.03 13.94 -17.76
C SER A 285 -7.71 14.60 -18.19
N GLY A 286 -6.60 13.87 -18.22
CA GLY A 286 -5.26 14.40 -18.46
C GLY A 286 -4.55 14.95 -17.20
N VAL A 287 -5.18 14.86 -16.03
CA VAL A 287 -4.61 15.31 -14.76
C VAL A 287 -3.61 14.28 -14.27
N ARG A 288 -2.35 14.71 -14.07
CA ARG A 288 -1.33 13.86 -13.41
C ARG A 288 -1.56 13.83 -11.91
N PHE A 289 -1.41 12.66 -11.30
CA PHE A 289 -1.60 12.46 -9.87
C PHE A 289 -0.65 11.34 -9.36
N VAL A 290 -0.47 11.26 -8.05
CA VAL A 290 0.32 10.20 -7.39
C VAL A 290 -0.61 9.38 -6.52
N ALA A 291 -0.85 8.13 -6.91
CA ALA A 291 -1.84 7.26 -6.27
C ALA A 291 -1.50 6.89 -4.81
N ASN A 292 -0.22 6.77 -4.50
CA ASN A 292 0.26 6.41 -3.16
C ASN A 292 1.39 7.35 -2.71
N MET A 293 1.30 7.84 -1.47
CA MET A 293 2.39 8.60 -0.84
C MET A 293 2.67 8.02 0.54
N PRO A 294 3.87 7.44 0.73
CA PRO A 294 5.01 7.39 -0.18
C PRO A 294 4.91 6.38 -1.32
N THR A 295 5.79 6.55 -2.33
CA THR A 295 6.13 5.57 -3.34
C THR A 295 7.62 5.72 -3.72
N GLU A 296 8.32 4.59 -3.79
CA GLU A 296 9.75 4.50 -4.11
C GLU A 296 10.03 3.53 -5.26
N GLU A 297 9.00 2.94 -5.83
CA GLU A 297 9.10 1.79 -6.70
C GLU A 297 8.95 2.10 -8.19
N ILE A 298 9.58 1.22 -8.97
CA ILE A 298 9.31 1.01 -10.39
C ILE A 298 8.85 -0.43 -10.54
N PHE A 299 7.67 -0.66 -11.08
CA PHE A 299 7.06 -1.98 -11.13
C PHE A 299 6.61 -2.39 -12.52
N SER A 300 6.45 -3.69 -12.72
CA SER A 300 5.88 -4.32 -13.91
C SER A 300 5.23 -5.66 -13.54
N ALA A 301 4.61 -6.32 -14.52
CA ALA A 301 4.09 -7.67 -14.33
C ALA A 301 5.09 -8.71 -14.84
N PRO A 302 5.38 -9.77 -14.05
CA PRO A 302 6.07 -10.96 -14.56
C PRO A 302 5.24 -11.67 -15.64
N LYS A 303 5.90 -12.36 -16.56
CA LYS A 303 5.23 -13.31 -17.43
C LYS A 303 4.82 -14.54 -16.61
N ARG A 304 3.52 -14.79 -16.56
CA ARG A 304 2.88 -15.76 -15.64
C ARG A 304 3.56 -17.13 -15.62
N ASP A 305 3.92 -17.65 -16.79
CA ASP A 305 4.45 -19.02 -16.98
C ASP A 305 5.98 -19.08 -17.16
N ALA A 306 6.70 -18.00 -16.87
CA ALA A 306 8.13 -17.88 -17.17
C ALA A 306 8.95 -17.36 -15.96
N VAL A 307 8.68 -17.92 -14.78
CA VAL A 307 9.46 -17.64 -13.57
C VAL A 307 9.99 -18.95 -13.01
N ASP A 308 11.32 -19.05 -12.89
CA ASP A 308 11.98 -20.26 -12.41
C ASP A 308 13.08 -19.93 -11.40
N GLY A 309 13.08 -20.60 -10.25
CA GLY A 309 14.09 -20.44 -9.21
C GLY A 309 13.52 -20.28 -7.80
N VAL A 310 14.28 -19.61 -6.93
CA VAL A 310 13.95 -19.41 -5.53
C VAL A 310 13.89 -17.94 -5.18
N LEU A 311 12.85 -17.54 -4.49
CA LEU A 311 12.71 -16.24 -3.84
C LEU A 311 12.82 -16.41 -2.32
N ALA A 312 13.70 -15.64 -1.68
CA ALA A 312 13.86 -15.59 -0.23
C ALA A 312 13.50 -14.18 0.25
N ALA A 313 12.51 -14.07 1.13
CA ALA A 313 12.10 -12.79 1.67
C ALA A 313 13.16 -12.20 2.59
N SER A 314 13.45 -10.91 2.41
CA SER A 314 14.44 -10.17 3.19
C SER A 314 13.85 -9.48 4.43
N LYS A 315 12.52 -9.38 4.49
CA LYS A 315 11.78 -8.76 5.59
C LYS A 315 10.58 -9.62 5.98
N PRO A 316 10.11 -9.52 7.23
CA PRO A 316 8.86 -10.15 7.64
C PRO A 316 7.67 -9.63 6.83
N LEU A 317 6.71 -10.50 6.56
CA LEU A 317 5.44 -10.16 5.93
C LEU A 317 4.34 -10.08 6.99
N ALA A 318 3.68 -8.93 7.11
CA ALA A 318 2.48 -8.79 7.91
C ALA A 318 1.26 -9.17 7.03
N LEU A 319 0.63 -10.30 7.32
CA LEU A 319 -0.51 -10.82 6.56
C LEU A 319 -1.59 -11.31 7.52
N ASN A 320 -2.82 -10.80 7.36
CA ASN A 320 -3.98 -11.22 8.15
C ASN A 320 -3.72 -11.20 9.67
N GLY A 321 -3.07 -10.12 10.17
CA GLY A 321 -2.74 -9.98 11.60
C GLY A 321 -1.60 -10.87 12.11
N ASN A 322 -1.00 -11.69 11.24
CA ASN A 322 0.15 -12.54 11.54
C ASN A 322 1.42 -11.92 10.95
N VAL A 323 2.56 -12.18 11.59
CA VAL A 323 3.87 -11.86 11.06
C VAL A 323 4.52 -13.16 10.59
N ILE A 324 4.84 -13.23 9.30
CA ILE A 324 5.44 -14.41 8.64
C ILE A 324 6.91 -14.08 8.39
N GLU A 325 7.81 -14.90 8.91
CA GLU A 325 9.25 -14.72 8.81
C GLU A 325 9.91 -15.86 8.04
N GLY A 326 11.06 -15.59 7.43
CA GLY A 326 11.88 -16.60 6.75
C GLY A 326 11.24 -17.21 5.50
N ILE A 327 10.38 -16.46 4.80
CA ILE A 327 9.67 -16.93 3.61
C ILE A 327 10.66 -17.34 2.52
N ARG A 328 10.46 -18.54 1.95
CA ARG A 328 11.12 -19.05 0.76
C ARG A 328 10.09 -19.68 -0.16
N LEU A 329 10.01 -19.17 -1.39
CA LEU A 329 9.14 -19.69 -2.43
C LEU A 329 9.99 -20.30 -3.55
N THR A 330 9.66 -21.54 -3.95
CA THR A 330 10.25 -22.18 -5.13
C THR A 330 9.26 -22.09 -6.27
N LEU A 331 9.73 -21.64 -7.42
CA LEU A 331 8.90 -21.46 -8.62
C LEU A 331 9.43 -22.34 -9.76
N GLU A 332 8.51 -22.99 -10.47
CA GLU A 332 8.77 -23.76 -11.68
C GLU A 332 7.72 -23.39 -12.74
N HIS A 333 8.19 -22.93 -13.91
CA HIS A 333 7.31 -22.46 -14.98
C HIS A 333 6.24 -21.46 -14.50
N GLY A 334 6.65 -20.53 -13.64
CA GLY A 334 5.83 -19.49 -13.04
C GLY A 334 5.02 -19.91 -11.84
N ARG A 335 4.79 -21.21 -11.63
CA ARG A 335 3.99 -21.71 -10.50
C ARG A 335 4.82 -21.84 -9.24
N ILE A 336 4.29 -21.38 -8.12
CA ILE A 336 4.83 -21.65 -6.77
C ILE A 336 4.58 -23.10 -6.47
N VAL A 337 5.65 -23.91 -6.40
CA VAL A 337 5.64 -25.37 -6.14
C VAL A 337 6.18 -25.70 -4.75
N GLY A 338 6.96 -24.79 -4.15
CA GLY A 338 7.51 -24.94 -2.80
C GLY A 338 7.20 -23.70 -1.97
N ILE A 339 6.67 -23.92 -0.76
CA ILE A 339 6.33 -22.87 0.20
C ILE A 339 7.01 -23.25 1.52
N HIS A 340 7.80 -22.32 2.06
CA HIS A 340 8.40 -22.44 3.38
C HIS A 340 8.40 -21.09 4.09
N ALA A 341 8.17 -21.11 5.40
CA ALA A 341 8.38 -19.97 6.29
C ALA A 341 8.80 -20.46 7.68
N ASP A 342 9.64 -19.69 8.36
CA ASP A 342 10.10 -20.05 9.72
C ASP A 342 8.98 -19.88 10.76
N THR A 343 8.06 -18.91 10.52
CA THR A 343 6.88 -18.67 11.36
C THR A 343 5.64 -18.53 10.49
N ASN A 344 4.48 -19.00 10.99
CA ASN A 344 3.17 -18.86 10.35
C ASN A 344 3.09 -19.32 8.88
N GLU A 345 3.84 -20.38 8.52
CA GLU A 345 3.86 -20.97 7.16
C GLU A 345 2.44 -21.31 6.67
N GLU A 346 1.60 -21.81 7.55
CA GLU A 346 0.22 -22.18 7.20
C GLU A 346 -0.62 -21.00 6.72
N VAL A 347 -0.40 -19.81 7.29
CA VAL A 347 -1.08 -18.57 6.84
C VAL A 347 -0.64 -18.20 5.42
N LEU A 348 0.66 -18.32 5.13
CA LEU A 348 1.20 -18.08 3.80
C LEU A 348 0.64 -19.10 2.78
N ARG A 349 0.61 -20.37 3.16
CA ARG A 349 0.07 -21.46 2.35
C ARG A 349 -1.39 -21.22 2.00
N GLN A 350 -2.23 -20.90 2.98
CA GLN A 350 -3.64 -20.60 2.77
C GLN A 350 -3.85 -19.41 1.83
N ALA A 351 -3.01 -18.38 1.92
CA ALA A 351 -3.07 -17.25 1.02
C ALA A 351 -2.73 -17.63 -0.43
N ILE A 352 -1.70 -18.45 -0.64
CA ILE A 352 -1.30 -18.94 -1.98
C ILE A 352 -2.32 -19.94 -2.53
N GLU A 353 -2.99 -20.71 -1.68
CA GLU A 353 -4.02 -21.69 -2.07
C GLU A 353 -5.42 -21.10 -2.20
N THR A 354 -5.61 -19.79 -2.04
CA THR A 354 -6.92 -19.12 -2.12
C THR A 354 -7.59 -19.33 -3.49
N ASP A 355 -6.82 -19.19 -4.57
CA ASP A 355 -7.27 -19.47 -5.93
C ASP A 355 -6.10 -19.89 -6.82
N GLU A 356 -6.39 -20.35 -8.05
CA GLU A 356 -5.36 -20.82 -8.98
C GLU A 356 -4.38 -19.70 -9.40
N GLY A 357 -4.85 -18.45 -9.50
CA GLY A 357 -4.00 -17.31 -9.84
C GLY A 357 -3.03 -16.94 -8.74
N ALA A 358 -3.37 -17.19 -7.47
CA ALA A 358 -2.49 -16.91 -6.32
C ALA A 358 -1.21 -17.76 -6.30
N HIS A 359 -1.16 -18.85 -7.07
CA HIS A 359 0.06 -19.65 -7.26
C HIS A 359 1.07 -19.00 -8.21
N TYR A 360 0.79 -17.86 -8.81
CA TYR A 360 1.66 -17.18 -9.78
C TYR A 360 1.96 -15.77 -9.31
N LEU A 361 3.10 -15.23 -9.77
CA LEU A 361 3.43 -13.84 -9.48
C LEU A 361 2.56 -12.88 -10.30
N GLY A 362 2.20 -11.77 -9.68
CA GLY A 362 1.47 -10.66 -10.29
C GLY A 362 2.30 -9.40 -10.43
N GLU A 363 3.34 -9.25 -9.60
CA GLU A 363 4.16 -8.05 -9.60
C GLU A 363 5.65 -8.35 -9.42
N ILE A 364 6.46 -7.51 -10.06
CA ILE A 364 7.89 -7.36 -9.87
C ILE A 364 8.19 -5.87 -9.66
N ALA A 365 8.71 -5.50 -8.50
CA ALA A 365 8.98 -4.12 -8.14
C ALA A 365 10.44 -3.88 -7.76
N LEU A 366 10.97 -2.77 -8.22
CA LEU A 366 12.33 -2.31 -8.02
C LEU A 366 12.33 -1.12 -7.08
N VAL A 367 12.91 -1.28 -5.90
CA VAL A 367 13.07 -0.25 -4.89
C VAL A 367 14.52 -0.22 -4.44
N PRO A 368 15.23 0.90 -4.60
CA PRO A 368 16.65 0.98 -4.21
C PRO A 368 16.81 1.03 -2.69
N VAL A 369 17.90 0.44 -2.18
CA VAL A 369 18.21 0.38 -0.74
C VAL A 369 18.50 1.74 -0.09
N ASP A 370 18.69 2.79 -0.86
CA ASP A 370 18.90 4.16 -0.39
C ASP A 370 17.59 4.99 -0.35
N SER A 371 16.43 4.36 -0.59
CA SER A 371 15.14 5.01 -0.34
C SER A 371 15.00 5.39 1.14
N PRO A 372 14.28 6.48 1.49
CA PRO A 372 14.08 6.88 2.89
C PRO A 372 13.46 5.78 3.75
N ILE A 373 12.55 4.99 3.17
CA ILE A 373 11.89 3.89 3.86
C ILE A 373 12.86 2.73 4.11
N ALA A 374 13.65 2.33 3.11
CA ALA A 374 14.69 1.32 3.27
C ALA A 374 15.69 1.71 4.36
N GLN A 375 16.15 2.97 4.35
CA GLN A 375 17.10 3.50 5.29
C GLN A 375 16.57 3.64 6.72
N SER A 376 15.25 3.73 6.91
CA SER A 376 14.65 3.75 8.26
C SER A 376 14.88 2.46 9.04
N GLY A 377 15.02 1.33 8.34
CA GLY A 377 15.13 -0.01 8.95
C GLY A 377 13.87 -0.46 9.69
N LEU A 378 12.77 0.30 9.61
CA LEU A 378 11.52 0.02 10.31
C LEU A 378 10.66 -0.99 9.56
N LEU A 379 9.90 -1.78 10.31
CA LEU A 379 8.70 -2.47 9.84
C LEU A 379 7.50 -1.62 10.31
N PHE A 380 6.78 -1.06 9.35
CA PHE A 380 5.68 -0.13 9.66
C PHE A 380 4.38 -0.86 10.00
N TYR A 381 4.24 -2.15 9.67
CA TYR A 381 2.97 -2.87 9.73
C TYR A 381 1.87 -2.16 8.92
N ASN A 382 2.27 -1.51 7.86
CA ASN A 382 1.42 -0.77 6.93
C ASN A 382 2.00 -0.97 5.52
N THR A 383 1.24 -1.65 4.66
CA THR A 383 1.68 -2.03 3.32
C THR A 383 2.13 -0.83 2.48
N LEU A 384 1.49 0.35 2.64
CA LEU A 384 1.87 1.58 1.94
C LEU A 384 3.36 1.96 2.15
N PHE A 385 3.93 1.60 3.31
CA PHE A 385 5.35 1.83 3.60
C PHE A 385 6.17 0.57 3.37
N ASP A 386 5.70 -0.57 3.84
CA ASP A 386 6.50 -1.79 3.90
C ASP A 386 6.84 -2.31 2.50
N GLU A 387 5.95 -2.18 1.51
CA GLU A 387 6.21 -2.51 0.10
C GLU A 387 7.34 -1.63 -0.48
N ASN A 388 7.45 -0.37 -0.04
CA ASN A 388 8.45 0.59 -0.48
C ASN A 388 9.79 0.49 0.28
N ALA A 389 9.97 -0.52 1.13
CA ALA A 389 11.19 -0.73 1.92
C ALA A 389 12.27 -1.54 1.19
N ALA A 390 11.96 -2.25 0.11
CA ALA A 390 12.90 -3.04 -0.67
C ALA A 390 12.29 -3.48 -2.02
N CYS A 391 13.12 -3.94 -2.96
CA CYS A 391 12.63 -4.68 -4.12
C CYS A 391 11.72 -5.80 -3.65
N HIS A 392 10.56 -5.96 -4.28
CA HIS A 392 9.57 -6.94 -3.87
C HIS A 392 8.91 -7.63 -5.06
N PHE A 393 8.20 -8.69 -4.76
CA PHE A 393 7.30 -9.38 -5.66
C PHE A 393 5.92 -9.47 -5.00
N ALA A 394 4.87 -9.51 -5.80
CA ALA A 394 3.57 -9.94 -5.32
C ALA A 394 3.21 -11.30 -5.92
N PHE A 395 2.62 -12.18 -5.13
CA PHE A 395 1.88 -13.31 -5.69
C PHE A 395 0.40 -12.95 -5.83
N GLY A 396 -0.23 -13.49 -6.87
CA GLY A 396 -1.63 -13.20 -7.20
C GLY A 396 -1.79 -12.28 -8.40
N GLN A 397 -2.74 -11.37 -8.35
CA GLN A 397 -3.20 -10.56 -9.46
C GLN A 397 -2.17 -9.54 -9.93
N ALA A 398 -1.93 -9.50 -11.24
CA ALA A 398 -1.15 -8.45 -11.89
C ALA A 398 -2.00 -7.23 -12.26
N TYR A 399 -1.33 -6.09 -12.45
CA TYR A 399 -1.98 -4.87 -12.95
C TYR A 399 -2.05 -4.87 -14.47
N PRO A 400 -3.26 -4.69 -15.05
CA PRO A 400 -3.43 -4.63 -16.49
C PRO A 400 -2.58 -3.55 -17.17
N ALA A 401 -2.36 -2.41 -16.51
CA ALA A 401 -1.54 -1.31 -17.00
C ALA A 401 -0.07 -1.68 -17.28
N CYS A 402 0.42 -2.83 -16.81
CA CYS A 402 1.77 -3.33 -17.10
C CYS A 402 1.95 -3.84 -18.54
N VAL A 403 0.90 -3.79 -19.38
CA VAL A 403 0.98 -3.96 -20.83
C VAL A 403 0.26 -2.80 -21.53
N PRO A 404 0.67 -2.40 -22.75
CA PRO A 404 0.07 -1.25 -23.44
C PRO A 404 -1.44 -1.41 -23.64
N GLY A 405 -2.20 -0.41 -23.19
CA GLY A 405 -3.66 -0.39 -23.29
C GLY A 405 -4.37 -1.44 -22.44
N GLY A 406 -3.66 -2.06 -21.48
CA GLY A 406 -4.18 -3.17 -20.68
C GLY A 406 -5.43 -2.84 -19.87
N ASP A 407 -5.58 -1.59 -19.40
CA ASP A 407 -6.77 -1.17 -18.64
C ASP A 407 -8.09 -1.26 -19.45
N ASP A 408 -8.01 -1.25 -20.78
CA ASP A 408 -9.15 -1.35 -21.67
C ASP A 408 -9.29 -2.76 -22.33
N LEU A 409 -8.38 -3.68 -22.04
CA LEU A 409 -8.39 -5.02 -22.60
C LEU A 409 -9.26 -5.98 -21.79
N PRO A 410 -9.92 -6.95 -22.45
CA PRO A 410 -10.60 -8.02 -21.73
C PRO A 410 -9.59 -8.96 -21.06
N GLU A 411 -10.02 -9.61 -19.95
CA GLU A 411 -9.20 -10.53 -19.16
C GLU A 411 -8.54 -11.62 -19.99
N GLU A 412 -9.26 -12.22 -20.95
CA GLU A 412 -8.75 -13.27 -21.85
C GLU A 412 -7.55 -12.81 -22.69
N GLU A 413 -7.58 -11.54 -23.13
CA GLU A 413 -6.47 -10.94 -23.89
C GLU A 413 -5.26 -10.67 -22.99
N LEU A 414 -5.49 -10.22 -21.75
CA LEU A 414 -4.43 -10.00 -20.76
C LEU A 414 -3.72 -11.32 -20.40
N VAL A 415 -4.50 -12.38 -20.19
CA VAL A 415 -3.97 -13.75 -19.97
C VAL A 415 -3.17 -14.22 -21.20
N ARG A 416 -3.67 -13.96 -22.41
CA ARG A 416 -2.95 -14.31 -23.65
C ARG A 416 -1.63 -13.56 -23.79
N ARG A 417 -1.53 -12.33 -23.28
CA ARG A 417 -0.29 -11.55 -23.23
C ARG A 417 0.65 -12.01 -22.11
N GLY A 418 0.23 -12.97 -21.30
CA GLY A 418 1.05 -13.63 -20.30
C GLY A 418 1.03 -12.98 -18.91
N ILE A 419 0.09 -12.07 -18.61
CA ILE A 419 -0.03 -11.51 -17.26
C ILE A 419 -1.10 -12.22 -16.43
N ASN A 420 -0.87 -12.33 -15.13
CA ASN A 420 -1.74 -13.04 -14.20
C ASN A 420 -2.84 -12.12 -13.67
N VAL A 421 -4.00 -12.10 -14.33
CA VAL A 421 -5.15 -11.25 -13.92
C VAL A 421 -6.32 -12.04 -13.37
N VAL A 422 -6.13 -13.34 -13.13
CA VAL A 422 -7.22 -14.26 -12.74
C VAL A 422 -7.27 -14.54 -11.23
N SER A 423 -6.46 -13.89 -10.42
CA SER A 423 -6.47 -14.03 -8.98
C SER A 423 -7.32 -12.97 -8.30
N THR A 424 -7.88 -13.29 -7.14
CA THR A 424 -8.48 -12.34 -6.21
C THR A 424 -7.49 -11.85 -5.16
N MET A 425 -6.29 -12.44 -5.12
CA MET A 425 -5.21 -12.09 -4.20
C MET A 425 -4.18 -11.18 -4.86
N HIS A 426 -3.55 -10.32 -4.07
CA HIS A 426 -2.32 -9.60 -4.40
C HIS A 426 -1.57 -9.35 -3.10
N VAL A 427 -0.43 -10.03 -2.91
CA VAL A 427 0.32 -9.98 -1.64
C VAL A 427 1.79 -9.74 -1.90
N ASP A 428 2.28 -8.58 -1.48
CA ASP A 428 3.66 -8.17 -1.62
C ASP A 428 4.55 -8.78 -0.55
N PHE A 429 5.76 -9.22 -0.95
CA PHE A 429 6.78 -9.67 -0.04
C PHE A 429 8.17 -9.21 -0.52
N MET A 430 8.94 -8.64 0.39
CA MET A 430 10.21 -7.99 0.11
C MET A 430 11.34 -9.02 -0.06
N VAL A 431 12.16 -8.85 -1.10
CA VAL A 431 13.33 -9.70 -1.40
C VAL A 431 14.64 -8.89 -1.54
N GLY A 432 14.53 -7.57 -1.61
CA GLY A 432 15.67 -6.67 -1.77
C GLY A 432 16.63 -6.73 -0.58
N THR A 433 17.94 -6.72 -0.88
CA THR A 433 19.05 -6.69 0.08
C THR A 433 20.13 -5.73 -0.42
N GLU A 434 21.06 -5.33 0.45
CA GLU A 434 22.17 -4.46 0.09
C GLU A 434 23.13 -5.07 -0.97
N ASP A 435 23.14 -6.39 -1.08
CA ASP A 435 23.95 -7.14 -2.06
C ASP A 435 23.14 -7.63 -3.27
N LEU A 436 21.87 -7.18 -3.40
CA LEU A 436 21.02 -7.60 -4.51
C LEU A 436 21.62 -7.15 -5.85
N SER A 437 21.78 -8.13 -6.74
CA SER A 437 22.11 -7.93 -8.16
C SER A 437 20.95 -8.33 -9.04
N ILE A 438 20.63 -7.50 -10.05
CA ILE A 438 19.61 -7.79 -11.07
C ILE A 438 20.25 -7.61 -12.44
N ILE A 439 20.30 -8.69 -13.20
CA ILE A 439 20.79 -8.69 -14.58
C ILE A 439 19.61 -8.88 -15.54
N GLY A 440 19.40 -7.91 -16.40
CA GLY A 440 18.44 -7.97 -17.49
C GLY A 440 19.02 -8.62 -18.73
N THR A 441 18.23 -9.42 -19.45
CA THR A 441 18.58 -9.95 -20.77
C THR A 441 17.62 -9.34 -21.80
N THR A 442 18.15 -8.64 -22.78
CA THR A 442 17.38 -8.05 -23.87
C THR A 442 16.88 -9.11 -24.85
N LYS A 443 15.98 -8.74 -25.77
CA LYS A 443 15.45 -9.66 -26.79
C LYS A 443 16.51 -10.24 -27.73
N ASP A 444 17.59 -9.48 -27.99
CA ASP A 444 18.76 -9.92 -28.78
C ASP A 444 19.79 -10.70 -27.96
N GLY A 445 19.55 -10.95 -26.68
CA GLY A 445 20.40 -11.78 -25.80
C GLY A 445 21.53 -11.03 -25.12
N ARG A 446 21.60 -9.70 -25.21
CA ARG A 446 22.60 -8.88 -24.51
C ARG A 446 22.23 -8.77 -23.03
N GLU A 447 23.20 -8.92 -22.15
CA GLU A 447 23.05 -8.68 -20.73
C GLU A 447 23.25 -7.21 -20.37
N VAL A 448 22.43 -6.70 -19.45
CA VAL A 448 22.47 -5.33 -18.90
C VAL A 448 22.34 -5.42 -17.41
N THR A 449 23.24 -4.78 -16.66
CA THR A 449 23.11 -4.65 -15.22
C THR A 449 22.01 -3.64 -14.90
N VAL A 450 20.92 -4.09 -14.28
CA VAL A 450 19.79 -3.25 -13.85
C VAL A 450 20.02 -2.76 -12.42
N PHE A 451 20.43 -3.68 -11.53
CA PHE A 451 20.78 -3.38 -10.15
C PHE A 451 22.15 -3.96 -9.81
N GLU A 452 22.92 -3.19 -9.07
CA GLU A 452 24.17 -3.61 -8.45
C GLU A 452 24.22 -3.10 -7.02
N ASN A 453 24.52 -4.00 -6.07
CA ASN A 453 24.57 -3.65 -4.64
C ASN A 453 23.28 -2.94 -4.16
N GLY A 454 22.14 -3.47 -4.57
CA GLY A 454 20.82 -2.96 -4.17
C GLY A 454 20.42 -1.60 -4.75
N ARG A 455 21.11 -1.08 -5.76
CA ARG A 455 20.86 0.23 -6.39
C ARG A 455 20.74 0.13 -7.91
N PHE A 456 20.04 1.07 -8.53
CA PHE A 456 20.01 1.18 -9.99
C PHE A 456 21.41 1.37 -10.55
N ALA A 457 21.74 0.62 -11.60
CA ALA A 457 23.00 0.65 -12.35
C ALA A 457 22.80 1.02 -13.84
N LEU A 458 21.65 1.63 -14.16
CA LEU A 458 21.18 2.00 -15.50
C LEU A 458 21.72 3.37 -15.96
#